data_e8cf18df9aff1a01b8bf250370248410
#
_entry.id   e8cf18df9aff1a01b8bf250370248410
#
_cell.length_a   1.000
_cell.length_b   1.000
_cell.length_c   1.000
_cell.angle_alpha   90.00
_cell.angle_beta   90.00
_cell.angle_gamma   90.00
#
_symmetry.space_group_name_H-M   'P 1'
#
loop_
_entity.id
_entity.type
_entity.pdbx_description
1 polymer ?
#
loop_
_entity_poly.entity_id
_entity_poly.type
_entity_poly.pdbx_seq_one_letter_code
_entity_poly.pdbx_strand_id
1 'polypeptide(L)'
;MELQADFIVVGGGIAGLRALASLVGRGDILLLTKAGPAESNTGYAQGGIAAAIGPDDSPELHLADTLAAGAGLCDRAAVDLLVHEGQRYVRELVEWGVPFDRDPDGEPALAREGAHSVRRVLHARDVTGREIARTLWERGGSAAGVRVLHDALATTIDVVGGECRGVRFVCGDGRTGVAHARAVLLATGGAGRVFRETTNPAVATGDGLAMAYRCGARVSDLEFVQFHPTVLSAPGVARFLLSEALRGEGARLVNADGDAFMTRYDPAGDLAPRDVVATAMV
;
A
#
# COMPACT_ATOMS: atom_id res chain seq x y z
N MET A 1 7.68 -11.01 -28.34
CA MET A 1 8.09 -12.01 -27.32
C MET A 1 6.84 -12.69 -26.82
N GLU A 2 6.85 -14.01 -26.70
CA GLU A 2 5.71 -14.78 -26.18
C GLU A 2 6.17 -15.54 -24.94
N LEU A 3 5.41 -15.44 -23.85
CA LEU A 3 5.70 -16.06 -22.56
C LEU A 3 4.52 -16.88 -22.09
N GLN A 4 4.78 -17.89 -21.28
CA GLN A 4 3.76 -18.75 -20.70
C GLN A 4 4.04 -18.97 -19.21
N ALA A 5 2.99 -18.95 -18.39
CA ALA A 5 3.01 -19.25 -16.97
C ALA A 5 1.65 -19.82 -16.53
N ASP A 6 1.56 -20.37 -15.32
CA ASP A 6 0.27 -20.71 -14.72
C ASP A 6 -0.43 -19.46 -14.19
N PHE A 7 0.36 -18.56 -13.59
CA PHE A 7 -0.12 -17.33 -12.98
C PHE A 7 0.69 -16.12 -13.45
N ILE A 8 0.02 -15.04 -13.76
CA ILE A 8 0.65 -13.74 -13.97
C ILE A 8 0.26 -12.81 -12.84
N VAL A 9 1.25 -12.17 -12.22
CA VAL A 9 1.05 -11.09 -11.25
C VAL A 9 1.54 -9.79 -11.87
N VAL A 10 0.70 -8.77 -11.93
CA VAL A 10 1.04 -7.45 -12.45
C VAL A 10 1.17 -6.47 -11.30
N GLY A 11 2.41 -6.07 -11.02
CA GLY A 11 2.75 -5.13 -9.94
C GLY A 11 3.56 -5.75 -8.82
N GLY A 12 4.70 -5.14 -8.50
CA GLY A 12 5.68 -5.56 -7.49
C GLY A 12 5.53 -4.84 -6.13
N GLY A 13 4.36 -4.27 -5.82
CA GLY A 13 4.05 -3.74 -4.49
C GLY A 13 3.65 -4.83 -3.50
N ILE A 14 3.25 -4.43 -2.28
CA ILE A 14 2.93 -5.36 -1.18
C ILE A 14 1.90 -6.43 -1.59
N ALA A 15 0.85 -6.07 -2.30
CA ALA A 15 -0.20 -6.99 -2.73
C ALA A 15 0.33 -8.05 -3.70
N GLY A 16 1.12 -7.64 -4.71
CA GLY A 16 1.73 -8.56 -5.66
C GLY A 16 2.74 -9.49 -5.01
N LEU A 17 3.64 -8.95 -4.19
CA LEU A 17 4.66 -9.72 -3.48
C LEU A 17 4.03 -10.71 -2.49
N ARG A 18 2.97 -10.30 -1.78
CA ARG A 18 2.22 -11.21 -0.88
C ARG A 18 1.54 -12.33 -1.65
N ALA A 19 0.99 -12.03 -2.83
CA ALA A 19 0.41 -13.04 -3.71
C ALA A 19 1.47 -14.03 -4.20
N LEU A 20 2.66 -13.56 -4.61
CA LEU A 20 3.78 -14.44 -4.96
C LEU A 20 4.09 -15.42 -3.84
N ALA A 21 4.27 -14.92 -2.60
CA ALA A 21 4.55 -15.77 -1.44
C ALA A 21 3.48 -16.87 -1.23
N SER A 22 2.22 -16.60 -1.59
CA SER A 22 1.12 -17.58 -1.51
C SER A 22 1.09 -18.56 -2.69
N LEU A 23 1.61 -18.17 -3.84
CA LEU A 23 1.57 -18.96 -5.08
C LEU A 23 2.81 -19.84 -5.29
N VAL A 24 3.90 -19.56 -4.60
CA VAL A 24 5.13 -20.37 -4.67
C VAL A 24 4.79 -21.86 -4.45
N GLY A 25 5.27 -22.72 -5.35
CA GLY A 25 5.01 -24.16 -5.32
C GLY A 25 3.65 -24.60 -5.89
N ARG A 26 2.84 -23.67 -6.40
CA ARG A 26 1.52 -23.97 -7.01
C ARG A 26 1.51 -23.96 -8.55
N GLY A 27 2.63 -23.64 -9.15
CA GLY A 27 2.83 -23.56 -10.60
C GLY A 27 3.85 -22.50 -10.98
N ASP A 28 4.06 -22.32 -12.28
CA ASP A 28 4.96 -21.29 -12.82
C ASP A 28 4.31 -19.90 -12.70
N ILE A 29 5.07 -18.96 -12.18
CA ILE A 29 4.60 -17.59 -11.94
C ILE A 29 5.44 -16.60 -12.75
N LEU A 30 4.76 -15.66 -13.41
CA LEU A 30 5.39 -14.51 -14.04
C LEU A 30 4.98 -13.23 -13.30
N LEU A 31 5.94 -12.54 -12.72
CA LEU A 31 5.76 -11.18 -12.21
C LEU A 31 6.14 -10.17 -13.27
N LEU A 32 5.23 -9.27 -13.62
CA LEU A 32 5.50 -8.10 -14.45
C LEU A 32 5.54 -6.84 -13.56
N THR A 33 6.62 -6.08 -13.65
CA THR A 33 6.75 -4.81 -12.92
C THR A 33 7.38 -3.73 -13.78
N LYS A 34 6.84 -2.51 -13.70
CA LYS A 34 7.29 -1.36 -14.51
C LYS A 34 8.67 -0.84 -14.14
N ALA A 35 9.14 -1.17 -12.94
CA ALA A 35 10.42 -0.69 -12.43
C ALA A 35 11.04 -1.75 -11.50
N GLY A 36 12.18 -1.43 -10.91
CA GLY A 36 12.86 -2.31 -9.97
C GLY A 36 12.09 -2.51 -8.63
N PRO A 37 12.58 -3.43 -7.80
CA PRO A 37 11.88 -3.88 -6.58
C PRO A 37 11.53 -2.79 -5.57
N ALA A 38 12.35 -1.75 -5.47
CA ALA A 38 12.16 -0.66 -4.50
C ALA A 38 11.17 0.41 -4.98
N GLU A 39 10.86 0.45 -6.27
CA GLU A 39 10.06 1.53 -6.88
C GLU A 39 8.56 1.18 -6.80
N SER A 40 7.98 1.44 -5.65
CA SER A 40 6.55 1.23 -5.39
C SER A 40 6.07 2.13 -4.24
N ASN A 41 4.76 2.38 -4.14
CA ASN A 41 4.20 3.03 -2.95
C ASN A 41 4.56 2.29 -1.66
N THR A 42 4.69 0.97 -1.71
CA THR A 42 5.15 0.16 -0.56
C THR A 42 6.56 0.55 -0.15
N GLY A 43 7.49 0.68 -1.11
CA GLY A 43 8.88 1.06 -0.81
C GLY A 43 9.02 2.46 -0.20
N TYR A 44 8.06 3.35 -0.46
CA TYR A 44 8.04 4.72 0.07
C TYR A 44 7.19 4.88 1.34
N ALA A 45 6.48 3.85 1.79
CA ALA A 45 5.66 3.91 3.00
C ALA A 45 6.55 4.05 4.26
N GLN A 46 6.38 5.15 4.99
CA GLN A 46 7.19 5.52 6.14
C GLN A 46 6.60 5.00 7.45
N GLY A 47 5.29 5.23 7.69
CA GLY A 47 4.61 5.00 8.95
C GLY A 47 4.73 3.56 9.44
N GLY A 48 3.65 2.81 9.37
CA GLY A 48 3.66 1.43 9.85
C GLY A 48 2.54 0.59 9.26
N ILE A 49 2.34 -0.56 9.85
CA ILE A 49 1.22 -1.44 9.56
C ILE A 49 0.41 -1.68 10.84
N ALA A 50 -0.87 -1.35 10.80
CA ALA A 50 -1.77 -1.49 11.93
C ALA A 50 -2.30 -2.93 12.04
N ALA A 51 -2.21 -3.52 13.23
CA ALA A 51 -2.84 -4.80 13.55
C ALA A 51 -3.09 -4.91 15.06
N ALA A 52 -4.23 -5.45 15.44
CA ALA A 52 -4.63 -5.63 16.83
C ALA A 52 -3.90 -6.82 17.46
N ILE A 53 -2.59 -6.65 17.75
CA ILE A 53 -1.73 -7.67 18.35
C ILE A 53 -1.23 -7.31 19.74
N GLY A 54 -1.46 -6.08 20.19
CA GLY A 54 -1.10 -5.62 21.54
C GLY A 54 -1.98 -6.23 22.63
N PRO A 55 -1.51 -6.24 23.89
CA PRO A 55 -2.23 -6.85 25.00
C PRO A 55 -3.52 -6.11 25.40
N ASP A 56 -3.61 -4.83 25.07
CA ASP A 56 -4.75 -3.93 25.34
C ASP A 56 -5.64 -3.70 24.11
N ASP A 57 -5.44 -4.48 23.03
CA ASP A 57 -6.13 -4.33 21.75
C ASP A 57 -6.92 -5.58 21.36
N SER A 58 -7.93 -5.39 20.51
CA SER A 58 -8.71 -6.50 19.92
C SER A 58 -9.17 -6.16 18.49
N PRO A 59 -9.52 -7.19 17.69
CA PRO A 59 -10.13 -6.95 16.38
C PRO A 59 -11.38 -6.07 16.45
N GLU A 60 -12.21 -6.27 17.49
CA GLU A 60 -13.45 -5.51 17.69
C GLU A 60 -13.17 -4.02 17.95
N LEU A 61 -12.13 -3.72 18.74
CA LEU A 61 -11.71 -2.36 18.98
C LEU A 61 -11.12 -1.72 17.70
N HIS A 62 -10.30 -2.49 16.96
CA HIS A 62 -9.78 -2.03 15.66
C HIS A 62 -10.91 -1.84 14.63
N LEU A 63 -11.92 -2.71 14.63
CA LEU A 63 -13.13 -2.55 13.79
C LEU A 63 -13.87 -1.26 14.14
N ALA A 64 -14.08 -0.99 15.42
CA ALA A 64 -14.78 0.22 15.87
C ALA A 64 -14.03 1.50 15.44
N ASP A 65 -12.73 1.56 15.66
CA ASP A 65 -11.88 2.68 15.26
C ASP A 65 -11.93 2.90 13.73
N THR A 66 -11.83 1.82 12.95
CA THR A 66 -11.84 1.88 11.48
C THR A 66 -13.18 2.37 10.95
N LEU A 67 -14.30 1.88 11.49
CA LEU A 67 -15.65 2.33 11.10
C LEU A 67 -15.89 3.79 11.47
N ALA A 68 -15.40 4.22 12.64
CA ALA A 68 -15.50 5.62 13.05
C ALA A 68 -14.69 6.53 12.12
N ALA A 69 -13.43 6.18 11.82
CA ALA A 69 -12.57 6.93 10.90
C ALA A 69 -13.14 6.98 9.47
N GLY A 70 -13.83 5.93 9.04
CA GLY A 70 -14.44 5.84 7.71
C GLY A 70 -15.75 6.64 7.55
N ALA A 71 -16.24 7.30 8.61
CA ALA A 71 -17.37 8.25 8.58
C ALA A 71 -18.63 7.72 7.86
N GLY A 72 -18.94 6.44 7.99
CA GLY A 72 -20.12 5.79 7.40
C GLY A 72 -19.94 5.29 5.96
N LEU A 73 -18.75 5.44 5.35
CA LEU A 73 -18.46 4.98 3.99
C LEU A 73 -17.90 3.55 3.92
N CYS A 74 -17.55 2.97 5.05
CA CYS A 74 -16.99 1.61 5.09
C CYS A 74 -18.03 0.54 4.77
N ASP A 75 -17.61 -0.47 3.99
CA ASP A 75 -18.25 -1.78 4.01
C ASP A 75 -17.82 -2.52 5.30
N ARG A 76 -18.76 -2.68 6.23
CA ARG A 76 -18.50 -3.31 7.54
C ARG A 76 -17.95 -4.73 7.40
N ALA A 77 -18.44 -5.52 6.43
CA ALA A 77 -17.99 -6.90 6.26
C ALA A 77 -16.54 -6.95 5.76
N ALA A 78 -16.16 -6.02 4.89
CA ALA A 78 -14.77 -5.89 4.43
C ALA A 78 -13.84 -5.44 5.55
N VAL A 79 -14.25 -4.49 6.39
CA VAL A 79 -13.45 -4.06 7.56
C VAL A 79 -13.31 -5.20 8.57
N ASP A 80 -14.39 -5.91 8.87
CA ASP A 80 -14.38 -7.05 9.80
C ASP A 80 -13.36 -8.13 9.34
N LEU A 81 -13.42 -8.51 8.06
CA LEU A 81 -12.44 -9.42 7.47
C LEU A 81 -11.01 -8.89 7.59
N LEU A 82 -10.80 -7.60 7.27
CA LEU A 82 -9.48 -6.96 7.31
C LEU A 82 -8.86 -7.01 8.70
N VAL A 83 -9.60 -6.64 9.75
CA VAL A 83 -9.03 -6.53 11.10
C VAL A 83 -8.80 -7.90 11.75
N HIS A 84 -9.62 -8.90 11.45
CA HIS A 84 -9.45 -10.26 11.96
C HIS A 84 -8.30 -10.99 11.24
N GLU A 85 -8.29 -11.00 9.91
CA GLU A 85 -7.22 -11.65 9.14
C GLU A 85 -5.89 -10.89 9.24
N GLY A 86 -5.94 -9.57 9.39
CA GLY A 86 -4.77 -8.69 9.48
C GLY A 86 -3.80 -9.10 10.58
N GLN A 87 -4.29 -9.53 11.74
CA GLN A 87 -3.44 -10.03 12.82
C GLN A 87 -2.56 -11.21 12.37
N ARG A 88 -3.17 -12.17 11.70
CA ARG A 88 -2.46 -13.35 11.19
C ARG A 88 -1.38 -12.96 10.22
N TYR A 89 -1.72 -12.13 9.23
CA TYR A 89 -0.76 -11.74 8.19
C TYR A 89 0.36 -10.85 8.69
N VAL A 90 0.12 -10.04 9.71
CA VAL A 90 1.17 -9.24 10.35
C VAL A 90 2.09 -10.13 11.19
N ARG A 91 1.56 -11.12 11.93
CA ARG A 91 2.39 -12.11 12.62
C ARG A 91 3.25 -12.91 11.65
N GLU A 92 2.72 -13.32 10.47
CA GLU A 92 3.52 -13.94 9.42
C GLU A 92 4.70 -13.05 8.97
N LEU A 93 4.51 -11.73 8.86
CA LEU A 93 5.60 -10.81 8.51
C LEU A 93 6.68 -10.78 9.60
N VAL A 94 6.29 -10.81 10.87
CA VAL A 94 7.24 -10.91 12.00
C VAL A 94 8.01 -12.23 11.93
N GLU A 95 7.33 -13.35 11.72
CA GLU A 95 7.92 -14.68 11.57
C GLU A 95 8.84 -14.77 10.35
N TRP A 96 8.54 -14.05 9.30
CA TRP A 96 9.37 -13.99 8.09
C TRP A 96 10.58 -13.09 8.24
N GLY A 97 10.72 -12.42 9.38
CA GLY A 97 11.92 -11.65 9.72
C GLY A 97 11.88 -10.20 9.24
N VAL A 98 10.69 -9.61 9.07
CA VAL A 98 10.62 -8.15 8.92
C VAL A 98 11.19 -7.52 10.20
N PRO A 99 12.20 -6.64 10.11
CA PRO A 99 12.90 -6.10 11.27
C PRO A 99 12.10 -4.95 11.91
N PHE A 100 10.90 -5.27 12.39
CA PHE A 100 10.12 -4.31 13.17
C PHE A 100 10.88 -3.93 14.44
N ASP A 101 10.74 -2.68 14.84
CA ASP A 101 11.29 -2.18 16.09
C ASP A 101 10.71 -2.98 17.27
N ARG A 102 11.53 -3.15 18.31
CA ARG A 102 11.17 -3.94 19.48
C ARG A 102 11.25 -3.12 20.75
N ASP A 103 10.40 -3.44 21.68
CA ASP A 103 10.44 -2.92 23.04
C ASP A 103 11.55 -3.58 23.87
N PRO A 104 11.79 -3.13 25.12
CA PRO A 104 12.80 -3.71 26.01
C PRO A 104 12.60 -5.19 26.31
N ASP A 105 11.36 -5.70 26.22
CA ASP A 105 11.01 -7.09 26.48
C ASP A 105 11.19 -7.97 25.23
N GLY A 106 11.52 -7.35 24.08
CA GLY A 106 11.78 -8.02 22.81
C GLY A 106 10.53 -8.24 21.96
N GLU A 107 9.36 -7.77 22.41
CA GLU A 107 8.13 -7.79 21.62
C GLU A 107 8.11 -6.63 20.59
N PRO A 108 7.29 -6.71 19.53
CA PRO A 108 7.14 -5.61 18.58
C PRO A 108 6.73 -4.31 19.27
N ALA A 109 7.49 -3.26 19.09
CA ALA A 109 7.13 -1.93 19.58
C ALA A 109 5.94 -1.39 18.78
N LEU A 110 4.90 -0.93 19.48
CA LEU A 110 3.68 -0.44 18.86
C LEU A 110 3.56 1.08 19.02
N ALA A 111 3.40 1.77 17.91
CA ALA A 111 3.10 3.19 17.86
C ALA A 111 1.59 3.45 17.82
N ARG A 112 1.20 4.68 18.13
CA ARG A 112 -0.16 5.17 17.95
C ARG A 112 -0.16 6.25 16.86
N GLU A 113 -1.05 6.10 15.89
CA GLU A 113 -1.35 7.12 14.89
C GLU A 113 -2.77 7.68 15.09
N GLY A 114 -3.13 8.71 14.35
CA GLY A 114 -4.46 9.31 14.40
C GLY A 114 -5.59 8.30 14.17
N ALA A 115 -6.75 8.55 14.74
CA ALA A 115 -7.94 7.71 14.72
C ALA A 115 -7.83 6.33 15.43
N HIS A 116 -6.67 5.96 15.95
CA HIS A 116 -6.52 4.76 16.77
C HIS A 116 -6.75 5.04 18.26
N SER A 117 -7.60 4.25 18.92
CA SER A 117 -7.84 4.34 20.36
C SER A 117 -6.67 3.82 21.19
N VAL A 118 -5.92 2.83 20.69
CA VAL A 118 -4.76 2.24 21.34
C VAL A 118 -3.55 2.17 20.41
N ARG A 119 -2.38 1.80 20.93
CA ARG A 119 -1.17 1.56 20.15
C ARG A 119 -1.30 0.23 19.41
N ARG A 120 -1.23 0.23 18.06
CA ARG A 120 -1.33 -1.00 17.23
C ARG A 120 -0.49 -0.96 15.95
N VAL A 121 0.29 0.07 15.75
CA VAL A 121 1.05 0.26 14.51
C VAL A 121 2.46 -0.26 14.69
N LEU A 122 2.77 -1.38 14.02
CA LEU A 122 4.14 -1.89 13.92
C LEU A 122 4.93 -1.04 12.94
N HIS A 123 6.16 -0.73 13.28
CA HIS A 123 7.03 0.09 12.46
C HIS A 123 8.47 -0.42 12.45
N ALA A 124 9.21 -0.07 11.41
CA ALA A 124 10.66 -0.23 11.32
C ALA A 124 11.25 1.16 11.06
N ARG A 125 11.43 1.93 12.13
CA ARG A 125 11.79 3.35 12.09
C ARG A 125 10.86 4.11 11.14
N ASP A 126 11.38 4.78 10.10
CA ASP A 126 10.65 5.51 9.06
C ASP A 126 10.70 4.82 7.68
N VAL A 127 11.00 3.51 7.66
CA VAL A 127 11.21 2.74 6.42
C VAL A 127 10.41 1.43 6.41
N THR A 128 9.33 1.38 7.14
CA THR A 128 8.53 0.16 7.37
C THR A 128 8.15 -0.54 6.07
N GLY A 129 7.64 0.21 5.10
CA GLY A 129 7.22 -0.37 3.82
C GLY A 129 8.39 -0.95 3.03
N ARG A 130 9.57 -0.34 3.08
CA ARG A 130 10.78 -0.85 2.42
C ARG A 130 11.22 -2.18 3.00
N GLU A 131 11.21 -2.32 4.32
CA GLU A 131 11.59 -3.55 4.99
C GLU A 131 10.59 -4.69 4.74
N ILE A 132 9.29 -4.38 4.76
CA ILE A 132 8.24 -5.33 4.36
C ILE A 132 8.44 -5.77 2.90
N ALA A 133 8.65 -4.82 1.98
CA ALA A 133 8.87 -5.13 0.57
C ALA A 133 10.10 -5.99 0.36
N ARG A 134 11.23 -5.68 1.03
CA ARG A 134 12.46 -6.47 0.96
C ARG A 134 12.23 -7.92 1.39
N THR A 135 11.61 -8.13 2.55
CA THR A 135 11.33 -9.46 3.08
C THR A 135 10.39 -10.27 2.17
N LEU A 136 9.33 -9.63 1.67
CA LEU A 136 8.41 -10.28 0.73
C LEU A 136 9.07 -10.59 -0.62
N TRP A 137 9.99 -9.74 -1.08
CA TRP A 137 10.74 -9.95 -2.29
C TRP A 137 11.67 -11.17 -2.18
N GLU A 138 12.40 -11.28 -1.06
CA GLU A 138 13.25 -12.42 -0.77
C GLU A 138 12.47 -13.74 -0.71
N ARG A 139 11.26 -13.71 -0.15
CA ARG A 139 10.40 -14.89 -0.05
C ARG A 139 9.68 -15.27 -1.33
N GLY A 140 9.19 -14.29 -2.07
CA GLY A 140 8.35 -14.53 -3.26
C GLY A 140 9.07 -14.25 -4.56
N GLY A 141 9.67 -13.07 -4.71
CA GLY A 141 10.27 -12.63 -5.97
C GLY A 141 11.51 -13.43 -6.39
N SER A 142 12.24 -13.98 -5.44
CA SER A 142 13.45 -14.79 -5.67
C SER A 142 13.20 -16.30 -5.57
N ALA A 143 11.96 -16.72 -5.37
CA ALA A 143 11.63 -18.13 -5.19
C ALA A 143 11.72 -18.95 -6.50
N ALA A 144 11.99 -20.24 -6.38
CA ALA A 144 11.97 -21.16 -7.51
C ALA A 144 10.57 -21.19 -8.16
N GLY A 145 10.52 -21.21 -9.50
CA GLY A 145 9.27 -21.15 -10.27
C GLY A 145 8.71 -19.74 -10.46
N VAL A 146 9.37 -18.70 -9.94
CA VAL A 146 9.01 -17.29 -10.18
C VAL A 146 9.98 -16.69 -11.20
N ARG A 147 9.43 -16.20 -12.29
CA ARG A 147 10.15 -15.38 -13.28
C ARG A 147 9.71 -13.94 -13.13
N VAL A 148 10.67 -13.03 -13.05
CA VAL A 148 10.41 -11.59 -12.94
C VAL A 148 10.83 -10.89 -14.22
N LEU A 149 9.94 -10.10 -14.75
CA LEU A 149 10.22 -9.20 -15.86
C LEU A 149 10.11 -7.76 -15.35
N HIS A 150 11.27 -7.17 -15.11
CA HIS A 150 11.41 -5.77 -14.77
C HIS A 150 11.28 -4.88 -16.01
N ASP A 151 11.03 -3.59 -15.78
CA ASP A 151 10.88 -2.59 -16.84
C ASP A 151 9.87 -3.02 -17.91
N ALA A 152 8.80 -3.69 -17.47
CA ALA A 152 7.74 -4.21 -18.32
C ALA A 152 6.38 -3.60 -17.91
N LEU A 153 5.85 -2.74 -18.76
CA LEU A 153 4.54 -2.14 -18.62
C LEU A 153 3.49 -3.07 -19.21
N ALA A 154 2.63 -3.64 -18.38
CA ALA A 154 1.42 -4.30 -18.85
C ALA A 154 0.45 -3.25 -19.45
N THR A 155 -0.06 -3.49 -20.63
CA THR A 155 -0.86 -2.53 -21.41
C THR A 155 -2.29 -2.97 -21.65
N THR A 156 -2.52 -4.28 -21.72
CA THR A 156 -3.84 -4.85 -22.07
C THR A 156 -4.01 -6.21 -21.42
N ILE A 157 -5.20 -6.49 -20.91
CA ILE A 157 -5.61 -7.83 -20.49
C ILE A 157 -6.23 -8.50 -21.72
N ASP A 158 -5.72 -9.65 -22.12
CA ASP A 158 -6.27 -10.44 -23.21
C ASP A 158 -7.49 -11.24 -22.71
N VAL A 159 -8.68 -10.92 -23.24
CA VAL A 159 -9.93 -11.62 -22.96
C VAL A 159 -10.47 -12.24 -24.24
N VAL A 160 -10.70 -13.54 -24.21
CA VAL A 160 -11.24 -14.30 -25.33
C VAL A 160 -12.44 -15.11 -24.84
N GLY A 161 -13.59 -14.89 -25.44
CA GLY A 161 -14.83 -15.60 -25.06
C GLY A 161 -15.28 -15.33 -23.62
N GLY A 162 -14.95 -14.14 -23.06
CA GLY A 162 -15.26 -13.77 -21.67
C GLY A 162 -14.25 -14.27 -20.63
N GLU A 163 -13.21 -14.99 -21.05
CA GLU A 163 -12.16 -15.50 -20.16
C GLU A 163 -10.85 -14.74 -20.34
N CYS A 164 -10.21 -14.38 -19.22
CA CYS A 164 -8.87 -13.83 -19.23
C CYS A 164 -7.86 -14.90 -19.66
N ARG A 165 -7.05 -14.60 -20.66
CA ARG A 165 -6.04 -15.52 -21.23
C ARG A 165 -4.61 -15.05 -20.98
N GLY A 166 -4.41 -13.81 -20.53
CA GLY A 166 -3.08 -13.26 -20.28
C GLY A 166 -3.03 -11.76 -20.36
N VAL A 167 -1.84 -11.23 -20.58
CA VAL A 167 -1.59 -9.80 -20.70
C VAL A 167 -0.63 -9.49 -21.86
N ARG A 168 -0.81 -8.32 -22.47
CA ARG A 168 0.17 -7.71 -23.37
C ARG A 168 1.01 -6.71 -22.59
N PHE A 169 2.28 -6.60 -22.96
CA PHE A 169 3.21 -5.71 -22.29
C PHE A 169 4.23 -5.10 -23.26
N VAL A 170 4.85 -4.02 -22.80
CA VAL A 170 5.97 -3.34 -23.48
C VAL A 170 7.14 -3.27 -22.49
N CYS A 171 8.31 -3.70 -22.94
CA CYS A 171 9.55 -3.57 -22.17
C CYS A 171 10.14 -2.16 -22.32
N GLY A 172 11.01 -1.74 -21.38
CA GLY A 172 11.68 -0.45 -21.41
C GLY A 172 12.56 -0.23 -22.63
N ASP A 173 13.01 -1.29 -23.32
CA ASP A 173 13.75 -1.25 -24.57
C ASP A 173 12.83 -1.16 -25.82
N GLY A 174 11.53 -1.00 -25.63
CA GLY A 174 10.53 -0.90 -26.70
C GLY A 174 10.04 -2.24 -27.29
N ARG A 175 10.58 -3.38 -26.86
CA ARG A 175 10.07 -4.68 -27.31
C ARG A 175 8.69 -4.92 -26.72
N THR A 176 7.78 -5.44 -27.54
CA THR A 176 6.45 -5.86 -27.13
C THR A 176 6.37 -7.36 -26.88
N GLY A 177 5.44 -7.77 -26.03
CA GLY A 177 5.20 -9.17 -25.76
C GLY A 177 3.77 -9.48 -25.33
N VAL A 178 3.47 -10.76 -25.36
CA VAL A 178 2.24 -11.36 -24.82
C VAL A 178 2.66 -12.43 -23.82
N ALA A 179 2.03 -12.44 -22.66
CA ALA A 179 2.17 -13.48 -21.67
C ALA A 179 0.82 -14.17 -21.48
N HIS A 180 0.79 -15.48 -21.62
CA HIS A 180 -0.41 -16.30 -21.44
C HIS A 180 -0.40 -16.94 -20.06
N ALA A 181 -1.57 -17.01 -19.42
CA ALA A 181 -1.73 -17.69 -18.14
C ALA A 181 -3.17 -18.14 -17.90
N ARG A 182 -3.33 -19.06 -16.94
CA ARG A 182 -4.64 -19.51 -16.45
C ARG A 182 -5.35 -18.46 -15.61
N ALA A 183 -4.56 -17.62 -14.92
CA ALA A 183 -5.08 -16.51 -14.12
C ALA A 183 -4.12 -15.33 -14.11
N VAL A 184 -4.69 -14.13 -14.06
CA VAL A 184 -3.98 -12.85 -13.95
C VAL A 184 -4.45 -12.12 -12.69
N LEU A 185 -3.51 -11.76 -11.82
CA LEU A 185 -3.74 -10.88 -10.68
C LEU A 185 -3.25 -9.47 -11.01
N LEU A 186 -4.15 -8.50 -10.91
CA LEU A 186 -3.79 -7.09 -10.96
C LEU A 186 -3.49 -6.58 -9.54
N ALA A 187 -2.23 -6.25 -9.29
CA ALA A 187 -1.73 -5.68 -8.03
C ALA A 187 -1.00 -4.35 -8.30
N THR A 188 -1.54 -3.55 -9.21
CA THR A 188 -0.89 -2.40 -9.85
C THR A 188 -0.90 -1.12 -9.02
N GLY A 189 -1.49 -1.14 -7.83
CA GLY A 189 -1.62 0.04 -6.96
C GLY A 189 -2.58 1.08 -7.52
N GLY A 190 -2.44 2.31 -7.03
CA GLY A 190 -3.34 3.42 -7.33
C GLY A 190 -2.88 4.31 -8.48
N ALA A 191 -3.51 5.49 -8.56
CA ALA A 191 -3.36 6.45 -9.65
C ALA A 191 -2.93 7.85 -9.18
N GLY A 192 -2.15 7.96 -8.10
CA GLY A 192 -1.76 9.26 -7.54
C GLY A 192 -1.05 10.20 -8.52
N ARG A 193 -0.44 9.65 -9.57
CA ARG A 193 0.25 10.43 -10.62
C ARG A 193 -0.69 11.11 -11.64
N VAL A 194 -2.00 10.93 -11.54
CA VAL A 194 -2.95 11.76 -12.29
C VAL A 194 -3.01 13.19 -11.76
N PHE A 195 -2.56 13.41 -10.51
CA PHE A 195 -2.44 14.73 -9.91
C PHE A 195 -1.07 15.34 -10.18
N ARG A 196 -1.04 16.65 -10.47
CA ARG A 196 0.21 17.39 -10.70
C ARG A 196 1.10 17.39 -9.46
N GLU A 197 0.51 17.62 -8.29
CA GLU A 197 1.19 17.62 -7.00
C GLU A 197 0.88 16.28 -6.29
N THR A 198 1.92 15.48 -6.08
CA THR A 198 1.77 14.16 -5.48
C THR A 198 3.08 13.70 -4.84
N THR A 199 2.98 12.93 -3.77
CA THR A 199 4.10 12.24 -3.13
C THR A 199 4.26 10.79 -3.65
N ASN A 200 3.38 10.35 -4.54
CA ASN A 200 3.44 9.00 -5.11
C ASN A 200 4.65 8.86 -6.06
N PRO A 201 5.28 7.67 -6.12
CA PRO A 201 6.35 7.38 -7.08
C PRO A 201 5.86 7.49 -8.52
N ALA A 202 6.80 7.66 -9.44
CA ALA A 202 6.52 7.84 -10.88
C ALA A 202 5.68 6.70 -11.48
N VAL A 203 5.73 5.51 -10.88
CA VAL A 203 5.02 4.31 -11.34
C VAL A 203 3.54 4.27 -10.96
N ALA A 204 3.02 5.18 -10.12
CA ALA A 204 1.63 5.18 -9.65
C ALA A 204 0.67 5.84 -10.65
N THR A 205 0.54 5.30 -11.85
CA THR A 205 -0.11 5.90 -13.01
C THR A 205 -1.51 5.34 -13.33
N GLY A 206 -2.01 4.35 -12.56
CA GLY A 206 -3.36 3.82 -12.71
C GLY A 206 -3.57 2.87 -13.91
N ASP A 207 -2.49 2.32 -14.48
CA ASP A 207 -2.57 1.48 -15.67
C ASP A 207 -3.46 0.25 -15.48
N GLY A 208 -3.39 -0.40 -14.30
CA GLY A 208 -4.22 -1.55 -13.98
C GLY A 208 -5.71 -1.22 -13.94
N LEU A 209 -6.07 -0.08 -13.40
CA LEU A 209 -7.45 0.42 -13.41
C LEU A 209 -7.93 0.62 -14.85
N ALA A 210 -7.13 1.25 -15.69
CA ALA A 210 -7.44 1.46 -17.10
C ALA A 210 -7.56 0.15 -17.88
N MET A 211 -6.69 -0.84 -17.63
CA MET A 211 -6.78 -2.17 -18.24
C MET A 211 -8.02 -2.91 -17.80
N ALA A 212 -8.32 -2.90 -16.49
CA ALA A 212 -9.49 -3.53 -15.92
C ALA A 212 -10.79 -2.96 -16.52
N TYR A 213 -10.90 -1.63 -16.58
CA TYR A 213 -12.04 -0.95 -17.17
C TYR A 213 -12.22 -1.34 -18.65
N ARG A 214 -11.15 -1.32 -19.44
CA ARG A 214 -11.21 -1.65 -20.88
C ARG A 214 -11.61 -3.09 -21.16
N CYS A 215 -11.31 -4.02 -20.27
CA CYS A 215 -11.74 -5.43 -20.44
C CYS A 215 -13.12 -5.73 -19.82
N GLY A 216 -13.83 -4.71 -19.34
CA GLY A 216 -15.19 -4.83 -18.81
C GLY A 216 -15.28 -5.27 -17.35
N ALA A 217 -14.18 -5.23 -16.59
CA ALA A 217 -14.22 -5.49 -15.16
C ALA A 217 -14.97 -4.37 -14.41
N ARG A 218 -15.66 -4.73 -13.35
CA ARG A 218 -16.29 -3.75 -12.47
C ARG A 218 -15.23 -2.96 -11.71
N VAL A 219 -15.31 -1.63 -11.77
CA VAL A 219 -14.46 -0.70 -11.04
C VAL A 219 -15.34 0.12 -10.09
N SER A 220 -14.83 0.37 -8.87
CA SER A 220 -15.54 1.18 -7.86
C SER A 220 -14.55 2.07 -7.11
N ASP A 221 -15.08 3.05 -6.41
CA ASP A 221 -14.38 3.88 -5.42
C ASP A 221 -13.21 4.70 -6.01
N LEU A 222 -13.28 5.05 -7.32
CA LEU A 222 -12.24 5.81 -8.00
C LEU A 222 -12.15 7.27 -7.56
N GLU A 223 -13.19 7.80 -6.93
CA GLU A 223 -13.27 9.15 -6.35
C GLU A 223 -12.42 9.29 -5.08
N PHE A 224 -12.07 8.18 -4.40
CA PHE A 224 -11.31 8.24 -3.16
C PHE A 224 -9.82 8.49 -3.40
N VAL A 225 -9.39 9.69 -3.05
CA VAL A 225 -7.99 10.12 -3.05
C VAL A 225 -7.68 10.73 -1.70
N GLN A 226 -6.69 10.19 -0.99
CA GLN A 226 -6.26 10.77 0.28
C GLN A 226 -5.28 11.93 0.03
N PHE A 227 -5.61 13.12 0.54
CA PHE A 227 -4.67 14.23 0.66
C PHE A 227 -3.94 14.11 2.00
N HIS A 228 -2.64 13.86 1.95
CA HIS A 228 -1.85 13.82 3.17
C HIS A 228 -1.63 15.24 3.71
N PRO A 229 -1.94 15.52 4.97
CA PRO A 229 -1.95 16.89 5.50
C PRO A 229 -0.55 17.51 5.63
N THR A 230 0.50 16.69 5.75
CA THR A 230 1.85 17.19 6.00
C THR A 230 2.83 16.76 4.93
N VAL A 231 3.03 17.63 3.95
CA VAL A 231 3.96 17.45 2.84
C VAL A 231 4.91 18.63 2.78
N LEU A 232 6.22 18.36 2.70
CA LEU A 232 7.21 19.43 2.49
C LEU A 232 6.98 20.06 1.12
N SER A 233 6.73 21.37 1.14
CA SER A 233 6.53 22.20 -0.03
C SER A 233 7.55 23.33 -0.04
N ALA A 234 8.70 23.10 -0.67
CA ALA A 234 9.74 24.13 -0.83
C ALA A 234 10.14 24.26 -2.30
N PRO A 235 10.49 25.46 -2.78
CA PRO A 235 10.94 25.67 -4.15
C PRO A 235 12.16 24.80 -4.49
N GLY A 236 12.10 24.09 -5.63
CA GLY A 236 13.22 23.26 -6.09
C GLY A 236 13.42 21.94 -5.36
N VAL A 237 12.58 21.62 -4.38
CA VAL A 237 12.64 20.36 -3.63
C VAL A 237 11.48 19.44 -4.05
N ALA A 238 11.77 18.15 -4.24
CA ALA A 238 10.73 17.16 -4.49
C ALA A 238 9.76 17.09 -3.31
N ARG A 239 8.48 16.87 -3.59
CA ARG A 239 7.46 16.68 -2.54
C ARG A 239 7.85 15.51 -1.66
N PHE A 240 7.99 15.76 -0.39
CA PHE A 240 8.38 14.77 0.62
C PHE A 240 7.33 14.70 1.73
N LEU A 241 6.96 13.48 2.09
CA LEU A 241 5.94 13.20 3.08
C LEU A 241 6.56 13.34 4.48
N LEU A 242 6.02 14.25 5.29
CA LEU A 242 6.38 14.35 6.71
C LEU A 242 5.52 13.35 7.48
N SER A 243 6.17 12.37 8.10
CA SER A 243 5.49 11.28 8.81
C SER A 243 4.51 11.79 9.87
N GLU A 244 3.37 11.13 9.99
CA GLU A 244 2.39 11.38 11.05
C GLU A 244 2.96 11.11 12.44
N ALA A 245 3.95 10.22 12.55
CA ALA A 245 4.67 9.96 13.78
C ALA A 245 5.20 11.25 14.47
N LEU A 246 5.58 12.26 13.68
CA LEU A 246 5.99 13.57 14.25
C LEU A 246 4.87 14.20 15.10
N ARG A 247 3.63 14.13 14.63
CA ARG A 247 2.47 14.63 15.40
C ARG A 247 2.17 13.72 16.59
N GLY A 248 2.34 12.41 16.41
CA GLY A 248 2.25 11.43 17.50
C GLY A 248 3.23 11.69 18.63
N GLU A 249 4.42 12.21 18.31
CA GLU A 249 5.48 12.60 19.26
C GLU A 249 5.38 14.08 19.71
N GLY A 250 4.27 14.75 19.41
CA GLY A 250 3.96 16.07 19.94
C GLY A 250 4.27 17.26 19.01
N ALA A 251 4.63 17.03 17.75
CA ALA A 251 4.74 18.12 16.78
C ALA A 251 3.36 18.77 16.54
N ARG A 252 3.33 20.08 16.40
CA ARG A 252 2.12 20.88 16.24
C ARG A 252 2.05 21.53 14.88
N LEU A 253 0.84 21.59 14.33
CA LEU A 253 0.54 22.37 13.14
C LEU A 253 0.30 23.82 13.54
N VAL A 254 1.03 24.72 12.92
CA VAL A 254 0.88 26.16 13.14
C VAL A 254 0.64 26.88 11.81
N ASN A 255 -0.14 27.97 11.85
CA ASN A 255 -0.34 28.84 10.69
C ASN A 255 0.87 29.77 10.48
N ALA A 256 0.78 30.66 9.51
CA ALA A 256 1.83 31.62 9.18
C ALA A 256 2.14 32.60 10.36
N ASP A 257 1.18 32.83 11.24
CA ASP A 257 1.31 33.69 12.41
C ASP A 257 1.89 32.96 13.63
N GLY A 258 2.11 31.65 13.53
CA GLY A 258 2.62 30.78 14.60
C GLY A 258 1.52 30.22 15.52
N ASP A 259 0.25 30.43 15.22
CA ASP A 259 -0.86 29.93 16.01
C ASP A 259 -1.12 28.43 15.74
N ALA A 260 -1.22 27.63 16.78
CA ALA A 260 -1.71 26.28 16.71
C ALA A 260 -3.24 26.29 16.53
N PHE A 261 -3.72 25.86 15.39
CA PHE A 261 -5.12 26.06 14.97
C PHE A 261 -6.01 24.83 15.10
N MET A 262 -5.44 23.62 15.13
CA MET A 262 -6.22 22.38 14.99
C MET A 262 -7.31 22.17 16.04
N THR A 263 -7.08 22.60 17.29
CA THR A 263 -8.07 22.48 18.37
C THR A 263 -9.35 23.31 18.15
N ARG A 264 -9.35 24.23 17.16
CA ARG A 264 -10.55 24.96 16.73
C ARG A 264 -11.48 24.11 15.85
N TYR A 265 -10.92 23.06 15.23
CA TYR A 265 -11.62 22.21 14.27
C TYR A 265 -11.97 20.84 14.84
N ASP A 266 -11.10 20.28 15.69
CA ASP A 266 -11.31 18.97 16.29
C ASP A 266 -10.73 18.90 17.70
N PRO A 267 -11.43 18.31 18.68
CA PRO A 267 -10.93 18.13 20.05
C PRO A 267 -9.64 17.31 20.16
N ALA A 268 -9.39 16.36 19.22
CA ALA A 268 -8.16 15.61 19.14
C ALA A 268 -6.96 16.44 18.63
N GLY A 269 -7.22 17.67 18.17
CA GLY A 269 -6.19 18.61 17.70
C GLY A 269 -5.35 18.02 16.56
N ASP A 270 -4.04 18.07 16.71
CA ASP A 270 -3.09 17.58 15.69
C ASP A 270 -3.15 16.07 15.46
N LEU A 271 -3.81 15.30 16.33
CA LEU A 271 -4.04 13.87 16.22
C LEU A 271 -5.41 13.51 15.61
N ALA A 272 -6.16 14.48 15.12
CA ALA A 272 -7.39 14.26 14.37
C ALA A 272 -7.11 13.39 13.09
N PRO A 273 -8.12 12.71 12.55
CA PRO A 273 -7.99 11.98 11.28
C PRO A 273 -7.44 12.85 10.15
N ARG A 274 -6.73 12.24 9.20
CA ARG A 274 -6.00 12.96 8.13
C ARG A 274 -6.88 13.84 7.26
N ASP A 275 -8.10 13.40 6.98
CA ASP A 275 -9.10 14.16 6.22
C ASP A 275 -9.57 15.41 6.97
N VAL A 276 -9.80 15.29 8.29
CA VAL A 276 -10.12 16.42 9.15
C VAL A 276 -8.98 17.43 9.17
N VAL A 277 -7.73 16.96 9.37
CA VAL A 277 -6.55 17.84 9.35
C VAL A 277 -6.38 18.50 7.98
N ALA A 278 -6.49 17.74 6.89
CA ALA A 278 -6.36 18.27 5.53
C ALA A 278 -7.43 19.31 5.23
N THR A 279 -8.67 19.09 5.66
CA THR A 279 -9.79 20.04 5.48
C THR A 279 -9.56 21.32 6.31
N ALA A 280 -9.01 21.20 7.54
CA ALA A 280 -8.73 22.35 8.38
C ALA A 280 -7.59 23.26 7.86
N MET A 281 -6.76 22.75 6.94
CA MET A 281 -5.65 23.49 6.32
C MET A 281 -6.06 24.28 5.07
N VAL A 282 -7.26 24.09 4.54
CA VAL A 282 -7.81 24.78 3.36
C VAL A 282 -8.75 25.91 3.76
#